data_4bd9a1afd98451a3486773669e199040
#
_entry.id   4bd9a1afd98451a3486773669e199040
#
_cell.length_a   1.000
_cell.length_b   1.000
_cell.length_c   1.000
_cell.angle_alpha   90.00
_cell.angle_beta   90.00
_cell.angle_gamma   90.00
#
_symmetry.space_group_name_H-M   'P 1'
#
loop_
_entity.id
_entity.type
_entity.pdbx_description
1 polymer ?
#
loop_
_entity_poly.entity_id
_entity_poly.type
_entity_poly.pdbx_seq_one_letter_code
_entity_poly.pdbx_strand_id
1 'polypeptide(L)'
;MADMIEIKHLNKYFGDLHVLKDINLTVKRGEKLVMIGPSGSGKSTLIRCVDYLEEPTSGEVVIDGTPLTKKNHLEMARKYSSMVFQQFNLYPNMTVLGNLTLAPIKLQKKSKEEANEIAIAALKRVGMAHKAGEYPQNLSGGQQQRIA
;
A
#
# COMPACT_ATOMS: atom_id res chain seq x y z
N MET A 1 8.62 -22.74 -6.96
CA MET A 1 8.55 -21.29 -7.09
C MET A 1 9.00 -20.72 -5.77
N ALA A 2 9.77 -19.63 -5.77
CA ALA A 2 10.23 -19.02 -4.51
C ALA A 2 9.05 -18.34 -3.80
N ASP A 3 9.06 -18.42 -2.47
CA ASP A 3 8.06 -17.75 -1.64
C ASP A 3 8.33 -16.24 -1.65
N MET A 4 7.26 -15.48 -1.88
CA MET A 4 7.34 -14.01 -1.94
C MET A 4 7.02 -13.39 -0.58
N ILE A 5 6.03 -13.95 0.11
CA ILE A 5 5.65 -13.54 1.46
C ILE A 5 5.49 -14.80 2.31
N GLU A 6 6.12 -14.81 3.47
CA GLU A 6 5.90 -15.81 4.50
C GLU A 6 5.48 -15.13 5.80
N ILE A 7 4.40 -15.60 6.39
CA ILE A 7 3.90 -15.14 7.69
C ILE A 7 3.96 -16.32 8.62
N LYS A 8 4.64 -16.16 9.76
CA LYS A 8 4.88 -17.24 10.73
C LYS A 8 4.42 -16.80 12.12
N HIS A 9 3.45 -17.52 12.66
CA HIS A 9 2.92 -17.33 14.01
C HIS A 9 2.54 -15.88 14.33
N LEU A 10 1.97 -15.15 13.33
CA LEU A 10 1.68 -13.74 13.45
C LEU A 10 0.53 -13.50 14.41
N ASN A 11 0.77 -12.69 15.42
CA ASN A 11 -0.24 -12.23 16.36
C ASN A 11 -0.30 -10.70 16.37
N LYS A 12 -1.51 -10.16 16.47
CA LYS A 12 -1.72 -8.72 16.65
C LYS A 12 -2.78 -8.47 17.70
N TYR A 13 -2.41 -7.69 18.70
CA TYR A 13 -3.31 -7.16 19.74
C TYR A 13 -3.47 -5.65 19.60
N PHE A 14 -4.66 -5.15 19.92
CA PHE A 14 -4.96 -3.74 20.16
C PHE A 14 -5.51 -3.63 21.60
N GLY A 15 -4.66 -3.23 22.56
CA GLY A 15 -4.97 -3.40 23.97
C GLY A 15 -5.23 -4.88 24.27
N ASP A 16 -6.38 -5.18 24.85
CA ASP A 16 -6.78 -6.56 25.20
C ASP A 16 -7.41 -7.33 24.02
N LEU A 17 -7.69 -6.65 22.90
CA LEU A 17 -8.35 -7.26 21.75
C LEU A 17 -7.34 -8.01 20.88
N HIS A 18 -7.41 -9.37 20.85
CA HIS A 18 -6.60 -10.23 20.00
C HIS A 18 -7.22 -10.35 18.60
N VAL A 19 -6.74 -9.56 17.64
CA VAL A 19 -7.30 -9.45 16.29
C VAL A 19 -6.73 -10.49 15.34
N LEU A 20 -5.41 -10.70 15.32
CA LEU A 20 -4.78 -11.75 14.54
C LEU A 20 -4.24 -12.81 15.51
N LYS A 21 -4.64 -14.07 15.29
CA LYS A 21 -4.39 -15.20 16.20
C LYS A 21 -3.61 -16.27 15.47
N ASP A 22 -2.30 -16.31 15.72
CA ASP A 22 -1.38 -17.34 15.20
C ASP A 22 -1.51 -17.55 13.67
N ILE A 23 -1.48 -16.45 12.90
CA ILE A 23 -1.63 -16.52 11.46
C ILE A 23 -0.36 -17.08 10.83
N ASN A 24 -0.54 -18.13 10.04
CA ASN A 24 0.49 -18.75 9.23
C ASN A 24 0.05 -18.75 7.77
N LEU A 25 0.84 -18.16 6.87
CA LEU A 25 0.48 -17.98 5.47
C LEU A 25 1.73 -17.88 4.61
N THR A 26 1.71 -18.52 3.45
CA THR A 26 2.75 -18.37 2.44
C THR A 26 2.12 -17.93 1.12
N VAL A 27 2.70 -16.93 0.47
CA VAL A 27 2.29 -16.45 -0.85
C VAL A 27 3.48 -16.57 -1.79
N LYS A 28 3.31 -17.30 -2.88
CA LYS A 28 4.35 -17.51 -3.88
C LYS A 28 4.47 -16.32 -4.82
N ARG A 29 5.63 -16.17 -5.45
CA ARG A 29 5.83 -15.12 -6.47
C ARG A 29 4.84 -15.27 -7.61
N GLY A 30 4.09 -14.18 -7.90
CA GLY A 30 3.06 -14.14 -8.96
C GLY A 30 1.70 -14.73 -8.54
N GLU A 31 1.57 -15.24 -7.33
CA GLU A 31 0.30 -15.73 -6.79
C GLU A 31 -0.66 -14.57 -6.51
N LYS A 32 -1.95 -14.83 -6.70
CA LYS A 32 -3.05 -13.93 -6.32
C LYS A 32 -3.80 -14.53 -5.15
N LEU A 33 -3.67 -13.91 -3.98
CA LEU A 33 -4.38 -14.30 -2.77
C LEU A 33 -5.62 -13.42 -2.57
N VAL A 34 -6.76 -14.05 -2.29
CA VAL A 34 -8.00 -13.35 -1.95
C VAL A 34 -8.40 -13.72 -0.52
N MET A 35 -8.61 -12.72 0.32
CA MET A 35 -9.10 -12.89 1.69
C MET A 35 -10.57 -12.52 1.78
N ILE A 36 -11.41 -13.47 2.19
CA ILE A 36 -12.86 -13.31 2.36
C ILE A 36 -13.21 -13.47 3.83
N GLY A 37 -14.15 -12.68 4.32
CA GLY A 37 -14.64 -12.77 5.70
C GLY A 37 -15.45 -11.54 6.08
N PRO A 38 -16.16 -11.56 7.22
CA PRO A 38 -16.99 -10.46 7.68
C PRO A 38 -16.17 -9.20 8.00
N SER A 39 -16.87 -8.07 8.14
CA SER A 39 -16.22 -6.83 8.63
C SER A 39 -15.67 -7.06 10.04
N GLY A 40 -14.50 -6.51 10.33
CA GLY A 40 -13.82 -6.66 11.62
C GLY A 40 -13.05 -7.97 11.81
N SER A 41 -13.01 -8.89 10.82
CA SER A 41 -12.30 -10.17 10.94
C SER A 41 -10.76 -10.08 10.83
N GLY A 42 -10.19 -8.88 10.82
CA GLY A 42 -8.72 -8.70 10.82
C GLY A 42 -8.06 -8.65 9.43
N LYS A 43 -8.80 -8.76 8.31
CA LYS A 43 -8.23 -8.76 6.96
C LYS A 43 -7.33 -7.54 6.67
N SER A 44 -7.84 -6.34 6.94
CA SER A 44 -7.07 -5.10 6.75
C SER A 44 -5.89 -5.00 7.72
N THR A 45 -6.04 -5.53 8.93
CA THR A 45 -4.95 -5.58 9.91
C THR A 45 -3.83 -6.50 9.42
N LEU A 46 -4.17 -7.66 8.85
CA LEU A 46 -3.17 -8.56 8.28
C LEU A 46 -2.37 -7.91 7.15
N ILE A 47 -3.04 -7.28 6.19
CA ILE A 47 -2.38 -6.55 5.10
C ILE A 47 -1.47 -5.45 5.66
N ARG A 48 -1.94 -4.68 6.65
CA ARG A 48 -1.14 -3.62 7.28
C ARG A 48 0.08 -4.17 8.02
N CYS A 49 -0.01 -5.37 8.60
CA CYS A 49 1.15 -6.03 9.20
C CYS A 49 2.16 -6.46 8.13
N VAL A 50 1.71 -6.91 6.95
CA VAL A 50 2.60 -7.25 5.83
C VAL A 50 3.36 -6.03 5.31
N ASP A 51 2.70 -4.87 5.23
CA ASP A 51 3.34 -3.60 4.83
C ASP A 51 4.02 -2.87 6.00
N TYR A 52 4.02 -3.47 7.20
CA TYR A 52 4.52 -2.87 8.44
C TYR A 52 3.90 -1.50 8.78
N LEU A 53 2.71 -1.22 8.27
CA LEU A 53 1.88 -0.08 8.70
C LEU A 53 1.29 -0.31 10.10
N GLU A 54 1.19 -1.58 10.49
CA GLU A 54 0.91 -2.05 11.84
C GLU A 54 2.01 -3.02 12.26
N GLU A 55 2.73 -2.69 13.32
CA GLU A 55 3.75 -3.57 13.87
C GLU A 55 3.10 -4.82 14.49
N PRO A 56 3.48 -6.04 14.09
CA PRO A 56 2.99 -7.26 14.74
C PRO A 56 3.33 -7.26 16.23
N THR A 57 2.44 -7.82 17.05
CA THR A 57 2.74 -8.02 18.49
C THR A 57 3.73 -9.17 18.71
N SER A 58 3.59 -10.22 17.91
CA SER A 58 4.56 -11.32 17.83
C SER A 58 4.47 -12.05 16.51
N GLY A 59 5.41 -12.95 16.26
CA GLY A 59 5.52 -13.64 14.98
C GLY A 59 6.43 -12.90 14.00
N GLU A 60 6.49 -13.39 12.78
CA GLU A 60 7.41 -12.91 11.76
C GLU A 60 6.71 -12.73 10.42
N VAL A 61 7.09 -11.69 9.69
CA VAL A 61 6.77 -11.52 8.27
C VAL A 61 8.08 -11.49 7.50
N VAL A 62 8.21 -12.35 6.49
CA VAL A 62 9.37 -12.42 5.60
C VAL A 62 8.93 -12.04 4.20
N ILE A 63 9.63 -11.13 3.54
CA ILE A 63 9.37 -10.71 2.17
C ILE A 63 10.61 -10.98 1.32
N ASP A 64 10.45 -11.77 0.26
CA ASP A 64 11.53 -12.16 -0.66
C ASP A 64 12.78 -12.68 0.12
N GLY A 65 12.53 -13.56 1.10
CA GLY A 65 13.55 -14.16 1.96
C GLY A 65 14.14 -13.24 3.03
N THR A 66 13.68 -11.98 3.14
CA THR A 66 14.19 -11.02 4.12
C THR A 66 13.16 -10.78 5.22
N PRO A 67 13.50 -11.03 6.50
CA PRO A 67 12.61 -10.72 7.63
C PRO A 67 12.32 -9.22 7.72
N LEU A 68 11.04 -8.90 7.84
CA LEU A 68 10.56 -7.53 7.97
C LEU A 68 10.71 -7.08 9.42
N THR A 69 11.37 -5.95 9.63
CA THR A 69 11.69 -5.43 10.96
C THR A 69 11.47 -3.92 11.01
N LYS A 70 11.41 -3.36 12.22
CA LYS A 70 11.33 -1.91 12.45
C LYS A 70 12.48 -1.13 11.80
N LYS A 71 13.63 -1.77 11.55
CA LYS A 71 14.81 -1.11 10.96
C LYS A 71 14.76 -1.04 9.44
N ASN A 72 14.18 -2.05 8.78
CA ASN A 72 14.19 -2.18 7.32
C ASN A 72 12.82 -1.98 6.65
N HIS A 73 11.72 -1.82 7.42
CA HIS A 73 10.37 -1.80 6.89
C HIS A 73 10.13 -0.73 5.80
N LEU A 74 10.71 0.47 5.96
CA LEU A 74 10.55 1.54 4.97
C LEU A 74 11.24 1.22 3.64
N GLU A 75 12.39 0.59 3.68
CA GLU A 75 13.12 0.14 2.48
C GLU A 75 12.37 -1.00 1.80
N MET A 76 11.96 -1.99 2.59
CA MET A 76 11.22 -3.17 2.11
C MET A 76 9.87 -2.77 1.51
N ALA A 77 9.10 -1.89 2.17
CA ALA A 77 7.85 -1.38 1.65
C ALA A 77 8.04 -0.67 0.30
N ARG A 78 9.03 0.21 0.18
CA ARG A 78 9.31 0.93 -1.08
C ARG A 78 9.73 0.01 -2.23
N LYS A 79 10.36 -1.11 -1.91
CA LYS A 79 10.90 -2.04 -2.92
C LYS A 79 9.89 -3.10 -3.36
N TYR A 80 9.08 -3.60 -2.44
CA TYR A 80 8.30 -4.81 -2.66
C TYR A 80 6.79 -4.64 -2.53
N SER A 81 6.31 -3.56 -1.90
CA SER A 81 4.89 -3.40 -1.67
C SER A 81 4.32 -2.08 -2.17
N SER A 82 3.04 -2.12 -2.45
CA SER A 82 2.22 -0.96 -2.78
C SER A 82 0.82 -1.25 -2.31
N MET A 83 0.24 -0.38 -1.49
CA MET A 83 -1.08 -0.57 -0.91
C MET A 83 -2.08 0.42 -1.50
N VAL A 84 -3.18 -0.11 -2.04
CA VAL A 84 -4.35 0.69 -2.40
C VAL A 84 -5.32 0.67 -1.21
N PHE A 85 -5.54 1.84 -0.62
CA PHE A 85 -6.42 1.98 0.54
C PHE A 85 -7.89 2.04 0.12
N GLN A 86 -8.79 1.58 0.99
CA GLN A 86 -10.23 1.72 0.81
C GLN A 86 -10.66 3.20 0.82
N GLN A 87 -10.01 4.02 1.65
CA GLN A 87 -10.06 5.47 1.57
C GLN A 87 -8.93 5.90 0.63
N PHE A 88 -9.24 6.69 -0.37
CA PHE A 88 -8.32 7.02 -1.47
C PHE A 88 -7.04 7.74 -1.02
N ASN A 89 -7.04 8.34 0.17
CA ASN A 89 -5.90 9.03 0.80
C ASN A 89 -5.23 10.09 -0.08
N LEU A 90 -6.00 10.71 -0.97
CA LEU A 90 -5.54 11.86 -1.73
C LEU A 90 -5.47 13.10 -0.83
N TYR A 91 -4.42 13.87 -0.95
CA TYR A 91 -4.28 15.16 -0.27
C TYR A 91 -5.31 16.14 -0.84
N PRO A 92 -6.32 16.60 -0.07
CA PRO A 92 -7.43 17.41 -0.58
C PRO A 92 -7.02 18.82 -1.01
N ASN A 93 -5.91 19.33 -0.48
CA ASN A 93 -5.34 20.63 -0.75
C ASN A 93 -4.34 20.64 -1.93
N MET A 94 -4.19 19.52 -2.63
CA MET A 94 -3.33 19.36 -3.80
C MET A 94 -4.15 18.93 -5.00
N THR A 95 -3.75 19.37 -6.20
CA THR A 95 -4.34 18.85 -7.44
C THR A 95 -4.03 17.36 -7.63
N VAL A 96 -4.71 16.71 -8.56
CA VAL A 96 -4.41 15.33 -8.98
C VAL A 96 -2.94 15.18 -9.35
N LEU A 97 -2.44 16.07 -10.20
CA LEU A 97 -1.03 16.06 -10.61
C LEU A 97 -0.10 16.25 -9.40
N GLY A 98 -0.44 17.16 -8.49
CA GLY A 98 0.31 17.40 -7.27
C GLY A 98 0.39 16.17 -6.37
N ASN A 99 -0.72 15.44 -6.21
CA ASN A 99 -0.76 14.19 -5.46
C ASN A 99 0.19 13.14 -6.05
N LEU A 100 0.17 12.96 -7.37
CA LEU A 100 0.98 11.95 -8.05
C LEU A 100 2.47 12.30 -8.12
N THR A 101 2.83 13.59 -8.14
CA THR A 101 4.22 14.04 -8.25
C THR A 101 4.93 14.16 -6.90
N LEU A 102 4.18 14.20 -5.80
CA LEU A 102 4.74 14.43 -4.47
C LEU A 102 5.82 13.41 -4.09
N ALA A 103 5.51 12.12 -4.19
CA ALA A 103 6.44 11.05 -3.82
C ALA A 103 7.65 10.96 -4.79
N PRO A 104 7.50 10.99 -6.11
CA PRO A 104 8.62 11.07 -7.04
C PRO A 104 9.60 12.21 -6.73
N ILE A 105 9.10 13.40 -6.46
CA ILE A 105 9.95 14.55 -6.13
C ILE A 105 10.60 14.41 -4.74
N LYS A 106 9.80 14.12 -3.71
CA LYS A 106 10.28 14.15 -2.33
C LYS A 106 11.14 12.94 -1.94
N LEU A 107 10.74 11.75 -2.39
CA LEU A 107 11.38 10.49 -1.99
C LEU A 107 12.38 9.98 -3.03
N GLN A 108 12.05 10.09 -4.32
CA GLN A 108 12.91 9.59 -5.40
C GLN A 108 13.87 10.66 -5.95
N LYS A 109 13.77 11.92 -5.46
CA LYS A 109 14.60 13.05 -5.88
C LYS A 109 14.53 13.35 -7.39
N LYS A 110 13.42 13.01 -8.04
CA LYS A 110 13.19 13.33 -9.45
C LYS A 110 12.99 14.83 -9.66
N SER A 111 13.33 15.32 -10.85
CA SER A 111 12.98 16.67 -11.26
C SER A 111 11.47 16.83 -11.36
N LYS A 112 11.00 18.07 -11.35
CA LYS A 112 9.56 18.35 -11.50
C LYS A 112 9.06 17.91 -12.88
N GLU A 113 9.88 18.08 -13.89
CA GLU A 113 9.59 17.70 -15.27
C GLU A 113 9.42 16.18 -15.39
N GLU A 114 10.39 15.40 -14.91
CA GLU A 114 10.32 13.93 -14.89
C GLU A 114 9.12 13.42 -14.08
N ALA A 115 8.85 14.01 -12.92
CA ALA A 115 7.72 13.62 -12.09
C ALA A 115 6.38 13.89 -12.80
N ASN A 116 6.26 15.02 -13.50
CA ASN A 116 5.08 15.36 -14.29
C ASN A 116 4.87 14.38 -15.45
N GLU A 117 5.92 14.04 -16.17
CA GLU A 117 5.83 13.07 -17.28
C GLU A 117 5.34 11.71 -16.80
N ILE A 118 5.90 11.21 -15.69
CA ILE A 118 5.49 9.96 -15.07
C ILE A 118 4.02 10.01 -14.63
N ALA A 119 3.63 11.09 -13.95
CA ALA A 119 2.27 11.27 -13.47
C ALA A 119 1.24 11.35 -14.61
N ILE A 120 1.53 12.11 -15.66
CA ILE A 120 0.66 12.21 -16.84
C ILE A 120 0.57 10.87 -17.58
N ALA A 121 1.67 10.13 -17.72
CA ALA A 121 1.66 8.81 -18.31
C ALA A 121 0.78 7.83 -17.50
N ALA A 122 0.87 7.86 -16.17
CA ALA A 122 0.01 7.06 -15.29
C ALA A 122 -1.47 7.45 -15.43
N LEU A 123 -1.79 8.74 -15.43
CA LEU A 123 -3.16 9.25 -15.62
C LEU A 123 -3.75 8.85 -16.98
N LYS A 124 -2.95 8.84 -18.05
CA LYS A 124 -3.39 8.37 -19.38
C LYS A 124 -3.80 6.91 -19.34
N ARG A 125 -3.05 6.05 -18.63
CA ARG A 125 -3.37 4.61 -18.51
C ARG A 125 -4.72 4.35 -17.88
N VAL A 126 -5.17 5.21 -16.97
CA VAL A 126 -6.47 5.10 -16.28
C VAL A 126 -7.55 6.04 -16.86
N GLY A 127 -7.27 6.71 -17.98
CA GLY A 127 -8.22 7.61 -18.65
C GLY A 127 -8.49 8.92 -17.90
N MET A 128 -7.57 9.37 -17.03
CA MET A 128 -7.78 10.51 -16.12
C MET A 128 -6.88 11.71 -16.42
N ALA A 129 -6.14 11.71 -17.53
CA ALA A 129 -5.20 12.80 -17.86
C ALA A 129 -5.88 14.19 -17.95
N HIS A 130 -7.13 14.27 -18.41
CA HIS A 130 -7.91 15.49 -18.46
C HIS A 130 -8.28 16.08 -17.08
N LYS A 131 -8.06 15.30 -16.00
CA LYS A 131 -8.31 15.69 -14.61
C LYS A 131 -7.05 16.08 -13.83
N ALA A 132 -5.91 16.19 -14.48
CA ALA A 132 -4.62 16.46 -13.82
C ALA A 132 -4.62 17.75 -12.97
N GLY A 133 -5.32 18.80 -13.41
CA GLY A 133 -5.43 20.08 -12.70
C GLY A 133 -6.55 20.15 -11.66
N GLU A 134 -7.41 19.15 -11.58
CA GLU A 134 -8.54 19.14 -10.64
C GLU A 134 -8.10 18.81 -9.22
N TYR A 135 -8.91 19.21 -8.25
CA TYR A 135 -8.74 18.80 -6.84
C TYR A 135 -9.59 17.56 -6.53
N PRO A 136 -9.17 16.73 -5.55
CA PRO A 136 -9.90 15.51 -5.19
C PRO A 136 -11.39 15.71 -4.92
N GLN A 137 -11.78 16.83 -4.30
CA GLN A 137 -13.18 17.16 -3.99
C GLN A 137 -14.06 17.32 -5.23
N ASN A 138 -13.48 17.61 -6.39
CA ASN A 138 -14.17 17.77 -7.66
C ASN A 138 -14.32 16.45 -8.43
N LEU A 139 -13.92 15.33 -7.84
CA LEU A 139 -13.90 14.02 -8.46
C LEU A 139 -14.91 13.08 -7.81
N SER A 140 -15.56 12.25 -8.63
CA SER A 140 -16.37 11.15 -8.10
C SER A 140 -15.50 10.11 -7.38
N GLY A 141 -16.10 9.31 -6.49
CA GLY A 141 -15.38 8.25 -5.77
C GLY A 141 -14.64 7.28 -6.71
N GLY A 142 -15.27 6.86 -7.82
CA GLY A 142 -14.61 6.01 -8.82
C GLY A 142 -13.47 6.70 -9.58
N GLN A 143 -13.52 8.03 -9.74
CA GLN A 143 -12.40 8.82 -10.29
C GLN A 143 -11.26 8.91 -9.29
N GLN A 144 -11.56 9.19 -8.01
CA GLN A 144 -10.55 9.20 -6.95
C GLN A 144 -9.87 7.84 -6.81
N GLN A 145 -10.62 6.75 -6.89
CA GLN A 145 -10.09 5.39 -6.83
C GLN A 145 -9.12 5.07 -7.98
N ARG A 146 -9.39 5.56 -9.19
CA ARG A 146 -8.47 5.37 -10.33
C ARG A 146 -7.19 6.20 -10.22
N ILE A 147 -7.20 7.25 -9.41
CA ILE A 147 -6.05 8.13 -9.21
C ILE A 147 -5.19 7.65 -8.04
N ALA A 148 -5.82 7.08 -7.01
CA ALA A 148 -5.13 6.50 -5.85
C ALA A 148 -4.38 5.22 -6.20
#